data_ca2e10721289a0602105a0e60615f14f
#
_entry.id   ca2e10721289a0602105a0e60615f14f
#
_cell.length_a   1.000
_cell.length_b   1.000
_cell.length_c   1.000
_cell.angle_alpha   90.00
_cell.angle_beta   90.00
_cell.angle_gamma   90.00
#
_symmetry.space_group_name_H-M   'P 1'
#
loop_
_entity.id
_entity.type
_entity.pdbx_description
1 polymer ?
#
loop_
_entity_poly.entity_id
_entity_poly.type
_entity_poly.pdbx_seq_one_letter_code
_entity_poly.pdbx_strand_id
1 'polypeptide(L)'
;MQDKVLLILVDGMRPDSILPGGGPEFEQFFRSGTYSLQGSTVFPPVTLPCHMSLFHSVDPDRHGVTTNVFVPQNHPIDGMVDLLYAAGKRTAFFYTWEQLRDLTRPGKSLHYSWFLHQRTEDFPQLEQRETQEAKRYIQEFEPDFVFLYLGGVDEVGHKYGWMSEPYLKEVGDVAACIADICASLPESYNVIVTADHGGHDRNHGDPGPGDMIIPTTFHRRRFPAG
;
A
#
# COMPACT_ATOMS: atom_id res chain seq x y z
N MET A 1 7.47 -25.26 3.59
CA MET A 1 6.40 -24.29 3.23
C MET A 1 7.06 -23.05 2.69
N GLN A 2 6.52 -22.46 1.64
CA GLN A 2 7.09 -21.30 0.98
C GLN A 2 6.53 -20.03 1.63
N ASP A 3 7.38 -19.04 1.91
CA ASP A 3 6.95 -17.76 2.48
C ASP A 3 6.12 -16.98 1.46
N LYS A 4 4.98 -16.45 1.90
CA LYS A 4 4.05 -15.61 1.14
C LYS A 4 4.10 -14.20 1.67
N VAL A 5 3.66 -13.22 0.89
CA VAL A 5 3.72 -11.81 1.27
C VAL A 5 2.37 -11.14 1.05
N LEU A 6 1.91 -10.44 2.08
CA LEU A 6 0.88 -9.42 1.99
C LEU A 6 1.55 -8.04 2.12
N LEU A 7 1.53 -7.27 1.05
CA LEU A 7 1.91 -5.87 1.03
C LEU A 7 0.65 -5.02 1.16
N ILE A 8 0.54 -4.28 2.25
CA ILE A 8 -0.51 -3.27 2.48
C ILE A 8 0.13 -1.91 2.29
N LEU A 9 -0.41 -1.13 1.40
CA LEU A 9 0.02 0.24 1.17
C LEU A 9 -1.12 1.18 1.51
N VAL A 10 -0.84 2.12 2.44
CA VAL A 10 -1.78 3.16 2.87
C VAL A 10 -1.36 4.46 2.22
N ASP A 11 -2.12 4.89 1.22
CA ASP A 11 -1.83 6.09 0.43
C ASP A 11 -1.84 7.35 1.32
N GLY A 12 -0.82 8.17 1.20
CA GLY A 12 -0.72 9.45 1.92
C GLY A 12 -0.53 9.37 3.43
N MET A 13 -0.22 8.19 4.00
CA MET A 13 -0.10 8.01 5.45
C MET A 13 1.25 8.51 5.98
N ARG A 14 1.22 9.55 6.82
CA ARG A 14 2.40 10.09 7.51
C ARG A 14 2.77 9.26 8.74
N PRO A 15 4.08 9.12 9.07
CA PRO A 15 4.49 8.39 10.27
C PRO A 15 4.01 9.02 11.58
N ASP A 16 3.87 10.33 11.63
CA ASP A 16 3.38 11.06 12.82
C ASP A 16 1.86 10.98 13.01
N SER A 17 1.12 10.37 12.06
CA SER A 17 -0.31 10.09 12.20
C SER A 17 -0.62 8.75 12.87
N ILE A 18 0.36 7.85 12.98
CA ILE A 18 0.13 6.48 13.48
C ILE A 18 -0.46 6.46 14.89
N LEU A 19 0.15 7.15 15.84
CA LEU A 19 -0.34 7.19 17.21
C LEU A 19 -1.61 8.04 17.38
N PRO A 20 -1.68 9.30 16.90
CA PRO A 20 -2.86 10.12 17.11
C PRO A 20 -4.10 9.64 16.32
N GLY A 21 -3.92 8.95 15.19
CA GLY A 21 -5.02 8.41 14.39
C GLY A 21 -5.32 6.94 14.70
N GLY A 22 -4.32 6.08 14.60
CA GLY A 22 -4.49 4.63 14.77
C GLY A 22 -4.49 4.15 16.22
N GLY A 23 -4.09 4.99 17.16
CA GLY A 23 -4.06 4.65 18.57
C GLY A 23 -2.85 3.80 19.01
N PRO A 24 -2.76 3.49 20.33
CA PRO A 24 -1.63 2.74 20.89
C PRO A 24 -1.45 1.35 20.29
N GLU A 25 -2.53 0.65 19.96
CA GLU A 25 -2.48 -0.69 19.38
C GLU A 25 -1.85 -0.67 17.98
N PHE A 26 -2.15 0.33 17.18
CA PHE A 26 -1.56 0.47 15.84
C PHE A 26 -0.09 0.91 15.90
N GLU A 27 0.25 1.80 16.84
CA GLU A 27 1.66 2.12 17.10
C GLU A 27 2.44 0.89 17.57
N GLN A 28 1.88 0.10 18.49
CA GLN A 28 2.49 -1.13 18.95
C GLN A 28 2.63 -2.14 17.80
N PHE A 29 1.63 -2.26 16.92
CA PHE A 29 1.74 -3.10 15.72
C PHE A 29 2.94 -2.69 14.88
N PHE A 30 3.10 -1.41 14.56
CA PHE A 30 4.25 -0.93 13.80
C PHE A 30 5.58 -1.27 14.49
N ARG A 31 5.69 -1.03 15.80
CA ARG A 31 6.93 -1.22 16.57
C ARG A 31 7.26 -2.67 16.89
N SER A 32 6.30 -3.58 16.80
CA SER A 32 6.51 -5.01 17.07
C SER A 32 7.19 -5.77 15.93
N GLY A 33 7.27 -5.17 14.73
CA GLY A 33 8.00 -5.69 13.59
C GLY A 33 9.41 -5.09 13.44
N THR A 34 10.05 -5.39 12.32
CA THR A 34 11.19 -4.60 11.85
C THR A 34 10.64 -3.35 11.18
N TYR A 35 10.86 -2.18 11.74
CA TYR A 35 10.21 -0.95 11.31
C TYR A 35 11.15 0.23 11.10
N SER A 36 10.68 1.19 10.30
CA SER A 36 11.23 2.54 10.19
C SER A 36 10.08 3.55 10.15
N LEU A 37 10.19 4.62 10.93
CA LEU A 37 9.34 5.81 10.84
C LEU A 37 10.06 6.98 10.13
N GLN A 38 11.18 6.68 9.48
CA GLN A 38 12.06 7.61 8.77
C GLN A 38 12.41 7.06 7.38
N GLY A 39 11.55 6.21 6.82
CA GLY A 39 11.68 5.80 5.42
C GLY A 39 11.51 7.02 4.52
N SER A 40 12.17 7.03 3.36
CA SER A 40 11.97 8.08 2.37
C SER A 40 11.39 7.49 1.10
N THR A 41 10.35 8.13 0.58
CA THR A 41 9.85 7.80 -0.75
C THR A 41 10.70 8.44 -1.85
N VAL A 42 10.36 8.17 -3.11
CA VAL A 42 11.03 8.77 -4.28
C VAL A 42 10.48 10.18 -4.58
N PHE A 43 11.23 10.95 -5.34
CA PHE A 43 10.77 12.25 -5.84
C PHE A 43 10.34 12.14 -7.31
N PRO A 44 9.16 12.68 -7.69
CA PRO A 44 8.19 13.38 -6.85
C PRO A 44 7.39 12.41 -5.95
N PRO A 45 7.04 12.82 -4.71
CA PRO A 45 6.16 12.05 -3.82
C PRO A 45 4.70 12.15 -4.27
N VAL A 46 4.40 11.44 -5.34
CA VAL A 46 3.11 11.36 -6.02
C VAL A 46 2.75 9.89 -6.21
N THR A 47 1.49 9.55 -6.08
CA THR A 47 1.01 8.16 -5.98
C THR A 47 1.56 7.24 -7.07
N LEU A 48 1.30 7.51 -8.36
CA LEU A 48 1.73 6.60 -9.42
C LEU A 48 3.26 6.51 -9.58
N PRO A 49 4.05 7.60 -9.57
CA PRO A 49 5.51 7.53 -9.52
C PRO A 49 6.07 6.68 -8.39
N CYS A 50 5.54 6.85 -7.16
CA CYS A 50 5.99 6.09 -5.99
C CYS A 50 5.68 4.60 -6.13
N HIS A 51 4.46 4.26 -6.56
CA HIS A 51 4.07 2.88 -6.82
C HIS A 51 4.89 2.25 -7.95
N MET A 52 5.12 2.98 -9.05
CA MET A 52 5.98 2.50 -10.14
C MET A 52 7.39 2.22 -9.66
N SER A 53 7.97 3.09 -8.83
CA SER A 53 9.29 2.88 -8.24
C SER A 53 9.30 1.67 -7.31
N LEU A 54 8.30 1.52 -6.44
CA LEU A 54 8.18 0.38 -5.53
C LEU A 54 8.09 -0.95 -6.28
N PHE A 55 7.28 -1.01 -7.35
CA PHE A 55 7.04 -2.26 -8.10
C PHE A 55 8.12 -2.59 -9.12
N HIS A 56 8.91 -1.61 -9.57
CA HIS A 56 9.96 -1.81 -10.57
C HIS A 56 11.39 -1.67 -10.00
N SER A 57 11.53 -1.28 -8.71
CA SER A 57 12.82 -1.07 -8.02
C SER A 57 13.74 -0.09 -8.76
N VAL A 58 13.20 0.98 -9.31
CA VAL A 58 13.93 2.05 -10.00
C VAL A 58 13.30 3.40 -9.73
N ASP A 59 14.10 4.46 -9.86
CA ASP A 59 13.64 5.84 -9.67
C ASP A 59 12.74 6.35 -10.81
N PRO A 60 11.94 7.41 -10.60
CA PRO A 60 11.04 7.97 -11.59
C PRO A 60 11.69 8.42 -12.89
N ASP A 61 12.93 8.87 -12.86
CA ASP A 61 13.71 9.23 -14.06
C ASP A 61 14.01 8.02 -14.95
N ARG A 62 14.08 6.83 -14.36
CA ARG A 62 14.35 5.58 -15.10
C ARG A 62 13.08 4.95 -15.68
N HIS A 63 11.96 4.91 -14.96
CA HIS A 63 10.69 4.38 -15.50
C HIS A 63 9.88 5.41 -16.28
N GLY A 64 10.17 6.73 -16.14
CA GLY A 64 9.58 7.82 -16.91
C GLY A 64 8.20 8.28 -16.45
N VAL A 65 7.61 7.70 -15.39
CA VAL A 65 6.32 8.10 -14.82
C VAL A 65 6.59 9.08 -13.69
N THR A 66 6.22 10.35 -13.87
CA THR A 66 6.48 11.44 -12.91
C THR A 66 5.22 12.15 -12.44
N THR A 67 4.06 11.70 -12.88
CA THR A 67 2.73 12.21 -12.51
C THR A 67 1.74 11.03 -12.37
N ASN A 68 0.50 11.32 -11.95
CA ASN A 68 -0.58 10.34 -11.93
C ASN A 68 -1.14 9.98 -13.32
N VAL A 69 -0.40 10.32 -14.39
CA VAL A 69 -0.70 9.92 -15.77
C VAL A 69 0.34 8.89 -16.21
N PHE A 70 -0.11 7.69 -16.53
CA PHE A 70 0.78 6.64 -17.01
C PHE A 70 1.40 6.99 -18.35
N VAL A 71 2.71 6.78 -18.44
CA VAL A 71 3.49 6.92 -19.69
C VAL A 71 4.19 5.60 -19.94
N PRO A 72 4.02 4.99 -21.13
CA PRO A 72 4.73 3.76 -21.46
C PRO A 72 6.25 3.93 -21.37
N GLN A 73 6.93 2.99 -20.76
CA GLN A 73 8.39 3.01 -20.65
C GLN A 73 9.04 2.81 -22.04
N ASN A 74 9.94 3.70 -22.43
CA ASN A 74 10.71 3.55 -23.67
C ASN A 74 11.61 2.31 -23.65
N HIS A 75 12.13 1.98 -22.49
CA HIS A 75 12.89 0.76 -22.21
C HIS A 75 12.20 0.01 -21.06
N PRO A 76 11.24 -0.88 -21.39
CA PRO A 76 10.48 -1.58 -20.36
C PRO A 76 11.37 -2.35 -19.39
N ILE A 77 11.06 -2.21 -18.13
CA ILE A 77 11.68 -2.95 -17.02
C ILE A 77 10.64 -3.96 -16.54
N ASP A 78 11.06 -5.19 -16.28
CA ASP A 78 10.18 -6.15 -15.63
C ASP A 78 9.96 -5.71 -14.18
N GLY A 79 8.70 -5.55 -13.82
CA GLY A 79 8.31 -5.25 -12.46
C GLY A 79 8.28 -6.49 -11.57
N MET A 80 8.09 -6.30 -10.28
CA MET A 80 8.00 -7.38 -9.30
C MET A 80 6.98 -8.45 -9.70
N VAL A 81 5.81 -8.05 -10.24
CA VAL A 81 4.76 -8.99 -10.68
C VAL A 81 5.20 -9.83 -11.87
N ASP A 82 5.97 -9.25 -12.82
CA ASP A 82 6.50 -9.99 -13.97
C ASP A 82 7.53 -11.05 -13.51
N LEU A 83 8.40 -10.67 -12.57
CA LEU A 83 9.41 -11.56 -12.00
C LEU A 83 8.77 -12.70 -11.19
N LEU A 84 7.74 -12.38 -10.40
CA LEU A 84 6.98 -13.38 -9.66
C LEU A 84 6.28 -14.36 -10.61
N TYR A 85 5.66 -13.87 -11.68
CA TYR A 85 5.03 -14.70 -12.69
C TYR A 85 6.05 -15.63 -13.37
N ALA A 86 7.21 -15.10 -13.77
CA ALA A 86 8.29 -15.89 -14.36
C ALA A 86 8.81 -16.99 -13.41
N ALA A 87 8.72 -16.75 -12.10
CA ALA A 87 9.05 -17.72 -11.06
C ALA A 87 7.90 -18.70 -10.72
N GLY A 88 6.79 -18.68 -11.48
CA GLY A 88 5.62 -19.54 -11.26
C GLY A 88 4.81 -19.17 -10.03
N LYS A 89 4.89 -17.91 -9.55
CA LYS A 89 4.19 -17.41 -8.38
C LYS A 89 2.84 -16.80 -8.76
N ARG A 90 1.86 -16.98 -7.89
CA ARG A 90 0.53 -16.39 -8.04
C ARG A 90 0.44 -15.07 -7.30
N THR A 91 -0.06 -14.06 -7.98
CA THR A 91 -0.18 -12.69 -7.49
C THR A 91 -1.62 -12.21 -7.54
N ALA A 92 -2.04 -11.42 -6.54
CA ALA A 92 -3.37 -10.84 -6.46
C ALA A 92 -3.29 -9.37 -6.03
N PHE A 93 -4.08 -8.52 -6.69
CA PHE A 93 -4.19 -7.09 -6.40
C PHE A 93 -5.61 -6.74 -5.98
N PHE A 94 -5.69 -5.92 -4.94
CA PHE A 94 -6.93 -5.32 -4.44
C PHE A 94 -6.70 -3.81 -4.37
N TYR A 95 -7.49 -3.03 -5.11
CA TYR A 95 -7.29 -1.59 -5.20
C TYR A 95 -8.57 -0.87 -5.61
N THR A 96 -8.65 0.41 -5.25
CA THR A 96 -9.79 1.29 -5.51
C THR A 96 -9.47 2.44 -6.47
N TRP A 97 -8.19 2.64 -6.78
CA TRP A 97 -7.74 3.66 -7.71
C TRP A 97 -7.30 3.04 -9.06
N GLU A 98 -7.98 3.44 -10.15
CA GLU A 98 -7.89 2.79 -11.46
C GLU A 98 -6.47 2.75 -12.04
N GLN A 99 -5.65 3.77 -11.80
CA GLN A 99 -4.31 3.88 -12.36
C GLN A 99 -3.35 2.80 -11.86
N LEU A 100 -3.65 2.15 -10.73
CA LEU A 100 -2.83 1.05 -10.21
C LEU A 100 -2.86 -0.21 -11.11
N ARG A 101 -3.79 -0.33 -12.05
CA ARG A 101 -3.75 -1.36 -13.09
C ARG A 101 -2.47 -1.31 -13.94
N ASP A 102 -1.88 -0.11 -14.06
CA ASP A 102 -0.70 0.13 -14.87
C ASP A 102 0.62 -0.33 -14.19
N LEU A 103 0.56 -0.78 -12.94
CA LEU A 103 1.68 -1.42 -12.22
C LEU A 103 2.04 -2.79 -12.81
N THR A 104 1.15 -3.38 -13.56
CA THR A 104 1.34 -4.68 -14.22
C THR A 104 1.07 -4.56 -15.71
N ARG A 105 1.75 -5.38 -16.51
CA ARG A 105 1.47 -5.43 -17.95
C ARG A 105 0.10 -6.11 -18.19
N PRO A 106 -0.83 -5.47 -18.92
CA PRO A 106 -2.15 -6.04 -19.16
C PRO A 106 -2.09 -7.45 -19.75
N GLY A 107 -2.81 -8.39 -19.14
CA GLY A 107 -3.03 -9.72 -19.66
C GLY A 107 -1.86 -10.70 -19.51
N LYS A 108 -0.82 -10.40 -18.74
CA LYS A 108 0.36 -11.27 -18.62
C LYS A 108 0.65 -11.85 -17.26
N SER A 109 0.79 -11.03 -16.24
CA SER A 109 1.53 -11.46 -15.03
C SER A 109 0.65 -11.54 -13.78
N LEU A 110 -0.46 -10.81 -13.75
CA LEU A 110 -1.37 -10.77 -12.62
C LEU A 110 -2.41 -11.89 -12.71
N HIS A 111 -2.51 -12.72 -11.67
CA HIS A 111 -3.45 -13.86 -11.65
C HIS A 111 -4.86 -13.44 -11.23
N TYR A 112 -4.97 -12.44 -10.35
CA TYR A 112 -6.24 -11.94 -9.87
C TYR A 112 -6.16 -10.45 -9.63
N SER A 113 -7.24 -9.73 -9.96
CA SER A 113 -7.40 -8.31 -9.72
C SER A 113 -8.83 -8.05 -9.27
N TRP A 114 -8.97 -7.42 -8.13
CA TRP A 114 -10.22 -6.88 -7.65
C TRP A 114 -10.13 -5.36 -7.64
N PHE A 115 -11.03 -4.73 -8.37
CA PHE A 115 -11.10 -3.28 -8.49
C PHE A 115 -12.54 -2.82 -8.22
N LEU A 116 -12.67 -1.84 -7.32
CA LEU A 116 -13.93 -1.17 -7.08
C LEU A 116 -13.73 0.35 -7.14
N HIS A 117 -14.50 1.02 -8.00
CA HIS A 117 -14.36 2.45 -8.19
C HIS A 117 -14.93 3.23 -7.01
N GLN A 118 -14.20 4.21 -6.51
CA GLN A 118 -14.54 5.08 -5.37
C GLN A 118 -15.88 5.82 -5.47
N ARG A 119 -16.47 5.98 -6.67
CA ARG A 119 -17.68 6.80 -6.87
C ARG A 119 -18.95 6.23 -6.26
N THR A 120 -18.94 5.04 -5.72
CA THR A 120 -20.15 4.31 -5.31
C THR A 120 -20.38 4.24 -3.81
N GLU A 121 -19.36 4.46 -3.00
CA GLU A 121 -19.42 4.30 -1.53
C GLU A 121 -18.50 5.33 -0.83
N ASP A 122 -18.75 5.57 0.47
CA ASP A 122 -17.81 6.29 1.33
C ASP A 122 -16.56 5.44 1.59
N PHE A 123 -15.38 6.08 1.70
CA PHE A 123 -14.08 5.40 1.81
C PHE A 123 -14.00 4.33 2.90
N PRO A 124 -14.44 4.56 4.15
CA PRO A 124 -14.36 3.52 5.18
C PRO A 124 -15.11 2.23 4.81
N GLN A 125 -16.27 2.35 4.14
CA GLN A 125 -17.05 1.20 3.68
C GLN A 125 -16.37 0.51 2.51
N LEU A 126 -15.79 1.28 1.60
CA LEU A 126 -15.07 0.78 0.44
C LEU A 126 -13.83 -0.03 0.86
N GLU A 127 -13.01 0.50 1.76
CA GLU A 127 -11.82 -0.16 2.30
C GLU A 127 -12.14 -1.40 3.12
N GLN A 128 -13.24 -1.37 3.89
CA GLN A 128 -13.73 -2.58 4.56
C GLN A 128 -14.11 -3.68 3.56
N ARG A 129 -14.83 -3.36 2.49
CA ARG A 129 -15.20 -4.34 1.45
C ARG A 129 -13.98 -4.88 0.73
N GLU A 130 -13.05 -4.03 0.38
CA GLU A 130 -11.78 -4.41 -0.25
C GLU A 130 -10.97 -5.35 0.65
N THR A 131 -10.84 -5.00 1.94
CA THR A 131 -10.18 -5.83 2.95
C THR A 131 -10.86 -7.18 3.10
N GLN A 132 -12.20 -7.24 3.15
CA GLN A 132 -12.94 -8.49 3.26
C GLN A 132 -12.76 -9.36 2.01
N GLU A 133 -12.74 -8.77 0.82
CA GLU A 133 -12.49 -9.53 -0.41
C GLU A 133 -11.05 -10.06 -0.48
N ALA A 134 -10.07 -9.28 -0.05
CA ALA A 134 -8.69 -9.73 0.08
C ALA A 134 -8.56 -10.91 1.06
N LYS A 135 -9.20 -10.81 2.23
CA LYS A 135 -9.26 -11.90 3.22
C LYS A 135 -9.84 -13.19 2.63
N ARG A 136 -11.03 -13.06 2.02
CA ARG A 136 -11.71 -14.20 1.39
C ARG A 136 -10.80 -14.86 0.35
N TYR A 137 -10.21 -14.08 -0.53
CA TYR A 137 -9.34 -14.59 -1.58
C TYR A 137 -8.07 -15.26 -1.03
N ILE A 138 -7.45 -14.66 -0.01
CA ILE A 138 -6.28 -15.24 0.67
C ILE A 138 -6.63 -16.60 1.29
N GLN A 139 -7.76 -16.69 1.98
CA GLN A 139 -8.19 -17.93 2.64
C GLN A 139 -8.53 -19.05 1.65
N GLU A 140 -9.09 -18.70 0.49
CA GLU A 140 -9.53 -19.69 -0.51
C GLU A 140 -8.38 -20.13 -1.45
N PHE A 141 -7.53 -19.20 -1.88
CA PHE A 141 -6.55 -19.46 -2.95
C PHE A 141 -5.10 -19.39 -2.49
N GLU A 142 -4.82 -18.78 -1.35
CA GLU A 142 -3.47 -18.62 -0.81
C GLU A 142 -2.43 -18.16 -1.86
N PRO A 143 -2.60 -17.00 -2.54
CA PRO A 143 -1.61 -16.50 -3.49
C PRO A 143 -0.25 -16.26 -2.84
N ASP A 144 0.84 -16.28 -3.63
CA ASP A 144 2.21 -16.08 -3.10
C ASP A 144 2.48 -14.61 -2.75
N PHE A 145 1.88 -13.68 -3.48
CA PHE A 145 1.97 -12.24 -3.24
C PHE A 145 0.59 -11.59 -3.36
N VAL A 146 0.25 -10.79 -2.36
CA VAL A 146 -0.97 -9.98 -2.33
C VAL A 146 -0.59 -8.52 -2.15
N PHE A 147 -1.14 -7.66 -2.98
CA PHE A 147 -1.10 -6.21 -2.84
C PHE A 147 -2.50 -5.72 -2.45
N LEU A 148 -2.59 -5.04 -1.32
CA LEU A 148 -3.78 -4.37 -0.82
C LEU A 148 -3.49 -2.87 -0.72
N TYR A 149 -4.23 -2.06 -1.47
CA TYR A 149 -4.10 -0.62 -1.50
C TYR A 149 -5.26 0.04 -0.75
N LEU A 150 -4.96 0.85 0.24
CA LEU A 150 -5.94 1.59 1.04
C LEU A 150 -5.76 3.09 0.76
N GLY A 151 -6.68 3.68 -0.01
CA GLY A 151 -6.54 5.03 -0.56
C GLY A 151 -7.26 6.14 0.21
N GLY A 152 -8.05 5.78 1.25
CA GLY A 152 -8.90 6.73 1.96
C GLY A 152 -8.16 7.83 2.69
N VAL A 153 -6.97 7.53 3.23
CA VAL A 153 -6.18 8.50 4.01
C VAL A 153 -5.73 9.68 3.13
N ASP A 154 -5.28 9.40 1.90
CA ASP A 154 -4.90 10.43 0.93
C ASP A 154 -6.09 11.31 0.52
N GLU A 155 -7.19 10.68 0.15
CA GLU A 155 -8.40 11.40 -0.27
C GLU A 155 -8.98 12.29 0.83
N VAL A 156 -8.95 11.82 2.07
CA VAL A 156 -9.37 12.62 3.22
C VAL A 156 -8.36 13.74 3.48
N GLY A 157 -7.07 13.48 3.27
CA GLY A 157 -6.00 14.47 3.29
C GLY A 157 -6.25 15.61 2.31
N HIS A 158 -6.53 15.30 1.05
CA HIS A 158 -6.89 16.29 0.02
C HIS A 158 -8.15 17.07 0.38
N LYS A 159 -9.15 16.43 0.94
CA LYS A 159 -10.44 17.06 1.24
C LYS A 159 -10.39 17.96 2.49
N TYR A 160 -9.75 17.51 3.55
CA TYR A 160 -9.82 18.16 4.86
C TYR A 160 -8.48 18.67 5.39
N GLY A 161 -7.39 18.26 4.80
CA GLY A 161 -6.01 18.56 5.20
C GLY A 161 -5.36 17.40 5.96
N TRP A 162 -4.07 17.19 5.67
CA TRP A 162 -3.24 16.24 6.42
C TRP A 162 -3.18 16.62 7.90
N MET A 163 -3.19 15.64 8.77
CA MET A 163 -3.21 15.77 10.23
C MET A 163 -4.46 16.43 10.80
N SER A 164 -5.49 16.71 10.01
CA SER A 164 -6.81 17.15 10.51
C SER A 164 -7.52 16.03 11.25
N GLU A 165 -8.52 16.37 12.06
CA GLU A 165 -9.35 15.36 12.77
C GLU A 165 -9.97 14.32 11.83
N PRO A 166 -10.57 14.67 10.67
CA PRO A 166 -11.04 13.68 9.71
C PRO A 166 -9.93 12.78 9.16
N TYR A 167 -8.75 13.32 8.86
CA TYR A 167 -7.60 12.54 8.41
C TYR A 167 -7.14 11.53 9.45
N LEU A 168 -7.01 11.95 10.71
CA LEU A 168 -6.64 11.08 11.82
C LEU A 168 -7.69 9.99 12.06
N LYS A 169 -8.97 10.33 11.91
CA LYS A 169 -10.05 9.34 11.99
C LYS A 169 -9.89 8.28 10.90
N GLU A 170 -9.61 8.67 9.66
CA GLU A 170 -9.42 7.74 8.55
C GLU A 170 -8.21 6.82 8.78
N VAL A 171 -7.11 7.34 9.34
CA VAL A 171 -5.98 6.49 9.77
C VAL A 171 -6.44 5.42 10.78
N GLY A 172 -7.35 5.77 11.69
CA GLY A 172 -7.95 4.82 12.63
C GLY A 172 -8.83 3.75 11.94
N ASP A 173 -9.63 4.14 10.96
CA ASP A 173 -10.47 3.22 10.18
C ASP A 173 -9.59 2.25 9.35
N VAL A 174 -8.52 2.74 8.74
CA VAL A 174 -7.49 1.91 8.05
C VAL A 174 -6.76 0.99 9.03
N ALA A 175 -6.39 1.46 10.22
CA ALA A 175 -5.76 0.63 11.24
C ALA A 175 -6.64 -0.56 11.64
N ALA A 176 -7.96 -0.35 11.73
CA ALA A 176 -8.93 -1.43 11.98
C ALA A 176 -8.97 -2.44 10.83
N CYS A 177 -8.93 -2.00 9.56
CA CYS A 177 -8.83 -2.88 8.39
C CYS A 177 -7.55 -3.72 8.42
N ILE A 178 -6.41 -3.11 8.74
CA ILE A 178 -5.12 -3.81 8.86
C ILE A 178 -5.16 -4.86 9.98
N ALA A 179 -5.69 -4.50 11.14
CA ALA A 179 -5.83 -5.42 12.26
C ALA A 179 -6.72 -6.62 11.90
N ASP A 180 -7.86 -6.37 11.23
CA ASP A 180 -8.81 -7.40 10.83
C ASP A 180 -8.22 -8.40 9.82
N ILE A 181 -7.54 -7.92 8.78
CA ILE A 181 -6.90 -8.83 7.81
C ILE A 181 -5.75 -9.61 8.47
N CYS A 182 -4.91 -8.95 9.26
CA CYS A 182 -3.78 -9.59 9.94
C CYS A 182 -4.21 -10.69 10.91
N ALA A 183 -5.34 -10.52 11.61
CA ALA A 183 -5.87 -11.50 12.54
C ALA A 183 -6.28 -12.81 11.85
N SER A 184 -6.63 -12.77 10.57
CA SER A 184 -7.14 -13.90 9.80
C SER A 184 -6.12 -14.55 8.87
N LEU A 185 -4.90 -13.99 8.77
CA LEU A 185 -3.88 -14.49 7.84
C LEU A 185 -3.34 -15.86 8.25
N PRO A 186 -3.14 -16.78 7.27
CA PRO A 186 -2.35 -17.99 7.50
C PRO A 186 -0.91 -17.67 7.96
N GLU A 187 -0.31 -18.55 8.76
CA GLU A 187 1.06 -18.38 9.28
C GLU A 187 2.14 -18.29 8.19
N SER A 188 1.82 -18.72 6.97
CA SER A 188 2.72 -18.64 5.82
C SER A 188 2.94 -17.22 5.30
N TYR A 189 2.10 -16.25 5.72
CA TYR A 189 2.19 -14.88 5.24
C TYR A 189 3.09 -14.01 6.13
N ASN A 190 4.03 -13.34 5.50
CA ASN A 190 4.70 -12.17 6.04
C ASN A 190 3.92 -10.92 5.64
N VAL A 191 3.89 -9.91 6.51
CA VAL A 191 3.14 -8.68 6.28
C VAL A 191 4.11 -7.51 6.17
N ILE A 192 3.91 -6.69 5.14
CA ILE A 192 4.56 -5.39 4.99
C ILE A 192 3.45 -4.34 5.01
N VAL A 193 3.57 -3.32 5.86
CA VAL A 193 2.72 -2.14 5.81
C VAL A 193 3.60 -0.93 5.57
N THR A 194 3.27 -0.14 4.56
CA THR A 194 4.00 1.08 4.21
C THR A 194 3.05 2.13 3.63
N ALA A 195 3.57 3.32 3.36
CA ALA A 195 2.91 4.34 2.56
C ALA A 195 3.73 4.60 1.29
N ASP A 196 3.13 5.23 0.30
CA ASP A 196 3.80 5.70 -0.91
C ASP A 196 4.36 7.11 -0.74
N HIS A 197 3.65 8.00 -0.05
CA HIS A 197 4.05 9.34 0.33
C HIS A 197 3.32 9.80 1.59
N GLY A 198 3.62 10.98 2.09
CA GLY A 198 2.85 11.72 3.07
C GLY A 198 2.10 12.87 2.40
N GLY A 199 1.99 14.01 3.10
CA GLY A 199 1.38 15.22 2.57
C GLY A 199 1.38 16.35 3.60
N HIS A 200 1.01 17.54 3.13
CA HIS A 200 0.89 18.76 3.94
C HIS A 200 -0.31 19.57 3.48
N ASP A 201 -0.87 20.37 4.34
CA ASP A 201 -2.09 21.14 4.07
C ASP A 201 -3.16 20.24 3.41
N ARG A 202 -3.45 20.43 2.14
CA ARG A 202 -4.37 19.63 1.32
C ARG A 202 -3.71 19.10 0.05
N ASN A 203 -2.39 18.91 0.07
CA ASN A 203 -1.64 18.56 -1.12
C ASN A 203 -0.41 17.71 -0.75
N HIS A 204 0.23 17.14 -1.75
CA HIS A 204 1.52 16.46 -1.68
C HIS A 204 2.27 16.68 -3.01
N GLY A 205 3.53 16.24 -3.08
CA GLY A 205 4.37 16.35 -4.27
C GLY A 205 5.62 17.22 -4.07
N ASP A 206 5.77 17.81 -2.89
CA ASP A 206 6.89 18.67 -2.55
C ASP A 206 8.05 17.88 -1.91
N PRO A 207 9.31 18.39 -2.00
CA PRO A 207 10.45 17.69 -1.41
C PRO A 207 10.55 17.82 0.12
N GLY A 208 9.50 18.32 0.77
CA GLY A 208 9.44 18.51 2.21
C GLY A 208 9.28 17.19 2.98
N PRO A 209 9.69 17.14 4.27
CA PRO A 209 9.61 15.93 5.08
C PRO A 209 8.17 15.44 5.30
N GLY A 210 7.18 16.33 5.23
CA GLY A 210 5.76 15.95 5.34
C GLY A 210 5.31 15.03 4.22
N ASP A 211 5.86 15.18 3.02
CA ASP A 211 5.50 14.40 1.84
C ASP A 211 6.47 13.22 1.64
N MET A 212 7.76 13.42 1.94
CA MET A 212 8.81 12.48 1.62
C MET A 212 9.01 11.38 2.66
N ILE A 213 8.68 11.62 3.93
CA ILE A 213 8.93 10.65 5.01
C ILE A 213 7.72 9.73 5.18
N ILE A 214 7.98 8.44 5.07
CA ILE A 214 6.96 7.39 5.14
C ILE A 214 7.26 6.38 6.24
N PRO A 215 6.22 5.77 6.84
CA PRO A 215 6.40 4.66 7.76
C PRO A 215 6.51 3.35 6.99
N THR A 216 7.26 2.40 7.53
CA THR A 216 7.30 1.02 7.03
C THR A 216 7.45 0.06 8.20
N THR A 217 6.70 -1.02 8.20
CA THR A 217 6.90 -2.14 9.13
C THR A 217 6.84 -3.47 8.39
N PHE A 218 7.68 -4.41 8.82
CA PHE A 218 7.75 -5.77 8.29
C PHE A 218 7.57 -6.77 9.42
N HIS A 219 6.58 -7.63 9.31
CA HIS A 219 6.28 -8.69 10.26
C HIS A 219 6.55 -10.06 9.64
N ARG A 220 7.52 -10.77 10.21
CA ARG A 220 7.80 -12.16 9.85
C ARG A 220 7.15 -13.09 10.85
N ARG A 221 6.10 -13.82 10.43
CA ARG A 221 5.30 -14.64 11.34
C ARG A 221 5.96 -15.95 11.77
N ARG A 222 7.05 -16.40 11.10
CA ARG A 222 7.70 -17.69 11.37
C ARG A 222 8.86 -17.67 12.36
N PHE A 223 9.32 -16.50 12.78
CA PHE A 223 10.37 -16.43 13.78
C PHE A 223 9.80 -15.75 15.02
N PRO A 224 9.84 -16.45 16.19
CA PRO A 224 9.57 -15.78 17.44
C PRO A 224 10.50 -14.56 17.52
N ALA A 225 9.96 -13.45 18.02
CA ALA A 225 10.80 -12.32 18.39
C ALA A 225 11.89 -12.82 19.31
N GLY A 226 13.14 -12.72 18.87
CA GLY A 226 14.30 -13.10 19.66
C GLY A 226 14.57 -12.10 20.76
#